data_d1e15982adcc86d1d3624a45eccc8b0e
#
_entry.id   d1e15982adcc86d1d3624a45eccc8b0e
#
_cell.length_a   1.000
_cell.length_b   1.000
_cell.length_c   1.000
_cell.angle_alpha   90.00
_cell.angle_beta   90.00
_cell.angle_gamma   90.00
#
_symmetry.space_group_name_H-M   'P 1'
#
loop_
_entity.id
_entity.type
_entity.pdbx_description
1 polymer ?
#
loop_
_entity_poly.entity_id
_entity_poly.type
_entity_poly.pdbx_seq_one_letter_code
_entity_poly.pdbx_strand_id
1 'polypeptide(L)'
;MNKTVKLGMAGLVASSLVIAAGCSGGADSDQTEIEFFSQKVEMKGTLEEIIEDFEKENPDIDVKLTSVSNAGTVLKTRIAGGDIPDIVHTYPQNADFKGWAADGKFLDLSEEDFLSNLKESAAESYAIDGSIYSLPLNSNAWGFFYNKSKFEELGLEAPKTWAEFEDVVNEIKDAGETPFAAALTTDDSWTMNGYHQLAWATTTGGFNQTQDALKNSPKDGIQVGNEDFEAVAEELSLVSGNTQKNANGASYSDAVALFASGEALIFPNGIWALPVIRDQQPDFEVSMFAYPGQEAGQEMTVGAADLALSVSAAGSDAEQEASKKLLAYMTEGEVMQKYYDKDGSPTSVEAVDAEGAFEETKAVSDLVFTDKQIIWLHSEWPSEEEFWHLTVDYMNKGDKDQLANDLNAFFNGMK
;
A
#
# COMPACT_ATOMS: atom_id res chain seq x y z
N MET A 1 13.20 -69.91 20.43
CA MET A 1 12.38 -70.56 21.47
C MET A 1 11.08 -69.80 21.57
N ASN A 2 10.03 -70.24 20.89
CA ASN A 2 8.85 -70.95 21.44
C ASN A 2 8.13 -70.10 22.52
N LYS A 3 6.87 -69.75 22.45
CA LYS A 3 5.60 -70.47 22.03
C LYS A 3 4.45 -69.44 22.00
N THR A 4 3.67 -69.39 20.93
CA THR A 4 2.29 -69.93 20.77
C THR A 4 1.18 -69.31 21.64
N VAL A 5 0.26 -68.54 21.02
CA VAL A 5 -1.14 -68.88 20.66
C VAL A 5 -2.09 -69.25 21.83
N LYS A 6 -3.19 -68.51 21.96
CA LYS A 6 -4.54 -69.10 21.86
C LYS A 6 -5.66 -68.05 21.71
N LEU A 7 -6.49 -68.24 20.72
CA LEU A 7 -7.86 -67.79 20.50
C LEU A 7 -8.77 -68.01 21.72
N GLY A 8 -9.75 -67.13 21.89
CA GLY A 8 -10.91 -67.32 22.76
C GLY A 8 -12.08 -66.47 22.26
N MET A 9 -13.11 -67.14 21.88
CA MET A 9 -14.28 -66.80 21.08
C MET A 9 -15.48 -66.36 21.95
N ALA A 10 -16.25 -65.45 21.43
CA ALA A 10 -17.70 -65.26 21.56
C ALA A 10 -18.35 -64.87 22.89
N GLY A 11 -19.12 -63.82 22.87
CA GLY A 11 -20.16 -63.46 23.82
C GLY A 11 -21.03 -62.32 23.30
N LEU A 12 -22.05 -62.68 22.49
CA LEU A 12 -23.16 -61.77 22.17
C LEU A 12 -23.94 -61.45 23.43
N VAL A 13 -24.09 -60.21 23.81
CA VAL A 13 -25.21 -59.74 24.64
C VAL A 13 -25.84 -58.51 23.93
N ALA A 14 -27.02 -58.73 23.42
CA ALA A 14 -27.95 -57.69 22.96
C ALA A 14 -28.53 -57.01 24.20
N SER A 15 -28.41 -55.67 24.24
CA SER A 15 -29.17 -54.87 25.19
C SER A 15 -29.54 -53.54 24.53
N SER A 16 -30.78 -53.48 24.14
CA SER A 16 -31.76 -52.39 24.17
C SER A 16 -31.31 -50.97 23.90
N LEU A 17 -31.75 -50.47 22.74
CA LEU A 17 -31.87 -49.02 22.43
C LEU A 17 -32.69 -48.33 23.53
N VAL A 18 -32.07 -47.28 24.10
CA VAL A 18 -32.80 -46.14 24.64
C VAL A 18 -32.39 -44.97 23.77
N ILE A 19 -33.29 -44.58 22.86
CA ILE A 19 -33.20 -43.31 22.13
C ILE A 19 -33.57 -42.24 23.16
N ALA A 20 -32.53 -41.65 23.77
CA ALA A 20 -32.67 -40.35 24.39
C ALA A 20 -32.45 -39.30 23.26
N ALA A 21 -33.54 -38.81 22.72
CA ALA A 21 -33.53 -37.58 21.95
C ALA A 21 -33.10 -36.45 22.88
N GLY A 22 -31.80 -36.26 22.99
CA GLY A 22 -31.20 -35.06 23.54
C GLY A 22 -31.20 -33.99 22.42
N CYS A 23 -32.18 -33.11 22.43
CA CYS A 23 -32.05 -31.83 21.78
C CYS A 23 -30.91 -31.08 22.48
N SER A 24 -29.68 -31.26 22.03
CA SER A 24 -28.65 -30.25 22.24
C SER A 24 -28.93 -29.21 21.13
N GLY A 25 -29.66 -28.17 21.49
CA GLY A 25 -29.68 -26.94 20.70
C GLY A 25 -28.23 -26.42 20.66
N GLY A 26 -27.51 -26.79 19.62
CA GLY A 26 -26.50 -25.89 19.06
C GLY A 26 -27.32 -24.71 18.56
N ALA A 27 -27.09 -23.54 19.09
CA ALA A 27 -27.39 -22.35 18.37
C ALA A 27 -26.53 -22.40 17.10
N ASP A 28 -27.09 -22.89 15.98
CA ASP A 28 -26.65 -22.45 14.69
C ASP A 28 -26.88 -20.93 14.76
N SER A 29 -25.83 -20.15 14.85
CA SER A 29 -25.95 -18.72 14.62
C SER A 29 -26.45 -18.59 13.18
N ASP A 30 -27.67 -18.06 13.01
CA ASP A 30 -28.22 -17.70 11.69
C ASP A 30 -27.39 -16.55 11.05
N GLN A 31 -26.10 -16.41 11.42
CA GLN A 31 -25.21 -15.35 10.94
C GLN A 31 -24.50 -15.81 9.67
N THR A 32 -24.47 -14.90 8.69
CA THR A 32 -23.60 -15.07 7.52
C THR A 32 -22.19 -14.64 7.92
N GLU A 33 -21.25 -15.58 7.93
CA GLU A 33 -19.84 -15.30 8.17
C GLU A 33 -19.16 -14.90 6.86
N ILE A 34 -18.41 -13.77 6.87
CA ILE A 34 -17.61 -13.30 5.74
C ILE A 34 -16.18 -13.00 6.19
N GLU A 35 -15.19 -13.28 5.32
CA GLU A 35 -13.79 -12.93 5.55
C GLU A 35 -13.46 -11.60 4.85
N PHE A 36 -12.97 -10.63 5.63
CA PHE A 36 -12.34 -9.41 5.10
C PHE A 36 -10.83 -9.54 5.18
N PHE A 37 -10.17 -9.70 4.04
CA PHE A 37 -8.70 -9.75 3.94
C PHE A 37 -8.15 -8.34 3.69
N SER A 38 -7.43 -7.78 4.68
CA SER A 38 -6.81 -6.46 4.60
C SER A 38 -5.30 -6.55 4.43
N GLN A 39 -4.74 -5.73 3.53
CA GLN A 39 -3.30 -5.54 3.34
C GLN A 39 -2.74 -4.38 4.19
N LYS A 40 -3.61 -3.63 4.91
CA LYS A 40 -3.25 -2.45 5.73
C LYS A 40 -3.07 -2.86 7.18
N VAL A 41 -1.86 -3.33 7.53
CA VAL A 41 -1.56 -3.76 8.91
C VAL A 41 -1.59 -2.60 9.89
N GLU A 42 -1.21 -1.39 9.46
CA GLU A 42 -1.21 -0.14 10.23
C GLU A 42 -2.62 0.34 10.58
N MET A 43 -3.62 -0.04 9.80
CA MET A 43 -5.03 0.34 10.00
C MET A 43 -5.88 -0.78 10.61
N LYS A 44 -5.25 -1.89 11.03
CA LYS A 44 -5.97 -3.05 11.56
C LYS A 44 -6.93 -2.68 12.70
N GLY A 45 -6.48 -1.91 13.68
CA GLY A 45 -7.31 -1.53 14.83
C GLY A 45 -8.53 -0.69 14.41
N THR A 46 -8.34 0.26 13.51
CA THR A 46 -9.44 1.09 12.99
C THR A 46 -10.44 0.27 12.20
N LEU A 47 -9.97 -0.70 11.39
CA LEU A 47 -10.86 -1.61 10.67
C LEU A 47 -11.63 -2.53 11.63
N GLU A 48 -10.99 -3.02 12.69
CA GLU A 48 -11.67 -3.80 13.74
C GLU A 48 -12.81 -2.99 14.41
N GLU A 49 -12.57 -1.71 14.75
CA GLU A 49 -13.60 -0.82 15.31
C GLU A 49 -14.78 -0.58 14.34
N ILE A 50 -14.48 -0.34 13.05
CA ILE A 50 -15.51 -0.17 12.01
C ILE A 50 -16.33 -1.45 11.84
N ILE A 51 -15.70 -2.62 11.84
CA ILE A 51 -16.36 -3.91 11.76
C ILE A 51 -17.26 -4.15 12.98
N GLU A 52 -16.78 -3.88 14.19
CA GLU A 52 -17.58 -3.99 15.41
C GLU A 52 -18.84 -3.10 15.36
N ASP A 53 -18.73 -1.89 14.82
CA ASP A 53 -19.89 -1.00 14.68
C ASP A 53 -20.85 -1.50 13.60
N PHE A 54 -20.34 -1.99 12.47
CA PHE A 54 -21.12 -2.62 11.42
C PHE A 54 -21.94 -3.84 11.93
N GLU A 55 -21.30 -4.73 12.70
CA GLU A 55 -21.94 -5.92 13.26
C GLU A 55 -23.04 -5.58 14.29
N LYS A 56 -22.90 -4.47 15.03
CA LYS A 56 -23.96 -3.98 15.92
C LYS A 56 -25.22 -3.59 15.16
N GLU A 57 -25.07 -3.04 13.97
CA GLU A 57 -26.16 -2.64 13.10
C GLU A 57 -26.70 -3.81 12.24
N ASN A 58 -25.85 -4.80 11.97
CA ASN A 58 -26.13 -5.98 11.16
C ASN A 58 -25.85 -7.27 11.95
N PRO A 59 -26.63 -7.58 12.99
CA PRO A 59 -26.35 -8.70 13.90
C PRO A 59 -26.48 -10.09 13.26
N ASP A 60 -26.94 -10.15 12.02
CA ASP A 60 -27.02 -11.34 11.17
C ASP A 60 -25.74 -11.58 10.33
N ILE A 61 -24.74 -10.70 10.42
CA ILE A 61 -23.45 -10.82 9.73
C ILE A 61 -22.32 -10.89 10.76
N ASP A 62 -21.36 -11.78 10.52
CA ASP A 62 -20.11 -11.94 11.32
C ASP A 62 -18.90 -11.73 10.38
N VAL A 63 -18.06 -10.73 10.64
CA VAL A 63 -16.95 -10.35 9.77
C VAL A 63 -15.62 -10.77 10.40
N LYS A 64 -14.87 -11.62 9.74
CA LYS A 64 -13.55 -12.07 10.17
C LYS A 64 -12.46 -11.25 9.47
N LEU A 65 -11.87 -10.31 10.18
CA LEU A 65 -10.73 -9.54 9.65
C LEU A 65 -9.46 -10.39 9.63
N THR A 66 -8.93 -10.65 8.45
CA THR A 66 -7.60 -11.25 8.25
C THR A 66 -6.60 -10.15 7.86
N SER A 67 -5.59 -9.93 8.71
CA SER A 67 -4.48 -9.01 8.44
C SER A 67 -3.17 -9.69 8.83
N VAL A 68 -2.28 -9.90 7.86
CA VAL A 68 -1.05 -10.69 8.01
C VAL A 68 0.14 -9.96 7.40
N SER A 69 1.34 -10.26 7.90
CA SER A 69 2.58 -9.82 7.26
C SER A 69 2.70 -10.42 5.86
N ASN A 70 3.33 -9.70 4.93
CA ASN A 70 3.47 -10.09 3.52
C ASN A 70 2.10 -10.39 2.85
N ALA A 71 1.08 -9.61 3.22
CA ALA A 71 -0.30 -9.82 2.81
C ALA A 71 -0.46 -9.95 1.28
N GLY A 72 0.27 -9.16 0.50
CA GLY A 72 0.23 -9.24 -0.98
C GLY A 72 0.65 -10.62 -1.51
N THR A 73 1.73 -11.20 -1.01
CA THR A 73 2.19 -12.56 -1.40
C THR A 73 1.22 -13.64 -0.94
N VAL A 74 0.67 -13.50 0.27
CA VAL A 74 -0.34 -14.41 0.81
C VAL A 74 -1.60 -14.38 -0.05
N LEU A 75 -2.09 -13.19 -0.39
CA LEU A 75 -3.26 -12.99 -1.24
C LEU A 75 -3.08 -13.62 -2.63
N LYS A 76 -1.94 -13.35 -3.30
CA LYS A 76 -1.61 -13.95 -4.60
C LYS A 76 -1.66 -15.48 -4.55
N THR A 77 -1.10 -16.06 -3.48
CA THR A 77 -1.09 -17.53 -3.29
C THR A 77 -2.50 -18.08 -3.06
N ARG A 78 -3.32 -17.40 -2.26
CA ARG A 78 -4.71 -17.79 -2.00
C ARG A 78 -5.55 -17.73 -3.27
N ILE A 79 -5.50 -16.62 -4.01
CA ILE A 79 -6.27 -16.44 -5.27
C ILE A 79 -5.85 -17.50 -6.30
N ALA A 80 -4.54 -17.77 -6.45
CA ALA A 80 -4.05 -18.81 -7.34
C ALA A 80 -4.53 -20.21 -6.93
N GLY A 81 -4.70 -20.45 -5.64
CA GLY A 81 -5.27 -21.69 -5.08
C GLY A 81 -6.80 -21.79 -5.16
N GLY A 82 -7.49 -20.72 -5.57
CA GLY A 82 -8.96 -20.64 -5.58
C GLY A 82 -9.58 -20.39 -4.19
N ASP A 83 -8.77 -20.03 -3.20
CA ASP A 83 -9.19 -19.63 -1.86
C ASP A 83 -9.26 -18.10 -1.80
N ILE A 84 -10.37 -17.51 -2.26
CA ILE A 84 -10.56 -16.06 -2.37
C ILE A 84 -11.40 -15.60 -1.18
N PRO A 85 -10.89 -14.67 -0.34
CA PRO A 85 -11.68 -14.06 0.74
C PRO A 85 -12.92 -13.33 0.19
N ASP A 86 -13.98 -13.22 0.98
CA ASP A 86 -15.24 -12.60 0.54
C ASP A 86 -15.07 -11.14 0.20
N ILE A 87 -14.34 -10.39 1.05
CA ILE A 87 -13.90 -9.03 0.78
C ILE A 87 -12.39 -9.00 0.72
N VAL A 88 -11.86 -8.45 -0.36
CA VAL A 88 -10.42 -8.35 -0.60
C VAL A 88 -10.02 -6.88 -0.69
N HIS A 89 -9.07 -6.47 0.15
CA HIS A 89 -8.36 -5.22 -0.07
C HIS A 89 -7.45 -5.40 -1.29
N THR A 90 -7.71 -4.62 -2.31
CA THR A 90 -7.05 -4.67 -3.61
C THR A 90 -6.36 -3.36 -3.96
N TYR A 91 -5.44 -3.43 -4.91
CA TYR A 91 -4.84 -2.27 -5.55
C TYR A 91 -5.26 -2.28 -7.03
N PRO A 92 -6.36 -1.59 -7.39
CA PRO A 92 -6.97 -1.73 -8.72
C PRO A 92 -6.07 -1.23 -9.87
N GLN A 93 -5.08 -0.43 -9.59
CA GLN A 93 -4.06 -0.01 -10.55
C GLN A 93 -3.11 -1.14 -10.96
N ASN A 94 -2.92 -2.18 -10.12
CA ASN A 94 -1.91 -3.21 -10.34
C ASN A 94 -2.32 -4.24 -11.42
N ALA A 95 -1.32 -4.75 -12.14
CA ALA A 95 -1.51 -5.74 -13.19
C ALA A 95 -2.16 -7.04 -12.69
N ASP A 96 -1.79 -7.49 -11.46
CA ASP A 96 -2.38 -8.68 -10.83
C ASP A 96 -3.89 -8.53 -10.66
N PHE A 97 -4.33 -7.38 -10.12
CA PHE A 97 -5.76 -7.11 -9.95
C PHE A 97 -6.50 -7.12 -11.29
N LYS A 98 -5.95 -6.45 -12.30
CA LYS A 98 -6.53 -6.41 -13.64
C LYS A 98 -6.69 -7.82 -14.22
N GLY A 99 -5.68 -8.69 -14.02
CA GLY A 99 -5.75 -10.09 -14.38
C GLY A 99 -6.84 -10.86 -13.64
N TRP A 100 -6.94 -10.69 -12.33
CA TRP A 100 -7.97 -11.35 -11.51
C TRP A 100 -9.38 -10.91 -11.87
N ALA A 101 -9.60 -9.62 -12.13
CA ALA A 101 -10.88 -9.09 -12.57
C ALA A 101 -11.27 -9.65 -13.95
N ALA A 102 -10.33 -9.68 -14.91
CA ALA A 102 -10.54 -10.27 -16.23
C ALA A 102 -10.85 -11.79 -16.15
N ASP A 103 -10.28 -12.49 -15.16
CA ASP A 103 -10.57 -13.90 -14.88
C ASP A 103 -11.90 -14.13 -14.12
N GLY A 104 -12.67 -13.07 -13.85
CA GLY A 104 -13.95 -13.14 -13.18
C GLY A 104 -13.84 -13.51 -11.69
N LYS A 105 -12.76 -13.13 -11.01
CA LYS A 105 -12.57 -13.40 -9.58
C LYS A 105 -13.39 -12.48 -8.69
N PHE A 106 -13.77 -11.30 -9.17
CA PHE A 106 -14.50 -10.28 -8.44
C PHE A 106 -15.83 -9.95 -9.10
N LEU A 107 -16.80 -9.51 -8.32
CA LEU A 107 -18.08 -9.03 -8.78
C LEU A 107 -17.94 -7.69 -9.51
N ASP A 108 -18.75 -7.48 -10.55
CA ASP A 108 -18.98 -6.18 -11.14
C ASP A 108 -19.88 -5.35 -10.19
N LEU A 109 -19.37 -4.23 -9.71
CA LEU A 109 -20.03 -3.33 -8.77
C LEU A 109 -20.67 -2.12 -9.47
N SER A 110 -20.62 -2.05 -10.80
CA SER A 110 -21.01 -0.85 -11.58
C SER A 110 -22.45 -0.38 -11.34
N GLU A 111 -23.35 -1.29 -10.94
CA GLU A 111 -24.76 -0.99 -10.70
C GLU A 111 -25.07 -0.76 -9.20
N GLU A 112 -24.06 -0.75 -8.33
CA GLU A 112 -24.27 -0.60 -6.88
C GLU A 112 -24.49 0.86 -6.48
N ASP A 113 -25.56 1.13 -5.76
CA ASP A 113 -25.98 2.48 -5.37
C ASP A 113 -24.94 3.23 -4.52
N PHE A 114 -24.13 2.51 -3.74
CA PHE A 114 -23.12 3.11 -2.88
C PHE A 114 -21.98 3.82 -3.63
N LEU A 115 -21.79 3.56 -4.93
CA LEU A 115 -20.83 4.31 -5.75
C LEU A 115 -21.17 5.80 -5.83
N SER A 116 -22.46 6.15 -5.69
CA SER A 116 -22.88 7.55 -5.68
C SER A 116 -22.41 8.36 -4.46
N ASN A 117 -21.88 7.69 -3.42
CA ASN A 117 -21.28 8.33 -2.25
C ASN A 117 -19.82 8.77 -2.49
N LEU A 118 -19.24 8.37 -3.63
CA LEU A 118 -17.86 8.73 -3.98
C LEU A 118 -17.83 10.03 -4.79
N LYS A 119 -16.68 10.68 -4.74
CA LYS A 119 -16.34 11.81 -5.60
C LYS A 119 -16.41 11.40 -7.07
N GLU A 120 -16.80 12.34 -7.93
CA GLU A 120 -16.92 12.13 -9.37
C GLU A 120 -15.68 11.45 -9.96
N SER A 121 -15.90 10.45 -10.78
CA SER A 121 -14.87 9.65 -11.46
C SER A 121 -13.91 8.86 -10.56
N ALA A 122 -14.12 8.81 -9.25
CA ALA A 122 -13.20 8.10 -8.36
C ALA A 122 -13.12 6.59 -8.64
N ALA A 123 -14.27 5.95 -8.83
CA ALA A 123 -14.34 4.52 -9.17
C ALA A 123 -14.06 4.25 -10.65
N GLU A 124 -14.59 5.09 -11.54
CA GLU A 124 -14.44 4.97 -13.00
C GLU A 124 -12.98 5.08 -13.44
N SER A 125 -12.13 5.79 -12.69
CA SER A 125 -10.70 5.87 -12.97
C SER A 125 -9.98 4.51 -12.92
N TYR A 126 -10.60 3.52 -12.28
CA TYR A 126 -10.08 2.15 -12.17
C TYR A 126 -10.95 1.12 -12.89
N ALA A 127 -11.90 1.56 -13.72
CA ALA A 127 -12.74 0.65 -14.48
C ALA A 127 -11.93 -0.17 -15.48
N ILE A 128 -12.30 -1.44 -15.64
CA ILE A 128 -11.71 -2.36 -16.61
C ILE A 128 -12.80 -2.70 -17.64
N ASP A 129 -12.56 -2.34 -18.88
CA ASP A 129 -13.52 -2.52 -19.99
C ASP A 129 -14.91 -1.92 -19.69
N GLY A 130 -14.95 -0.86 -18.86
CA GLY A 130 -16.15 -0.14 -18.47
C GLY A 130 -16.87 -0.69 -17.23
N SER A 131 -16.36 -1.77 -16.63
CA SER A 131 -16.88 -2.35 -15.39
C SER A 131 -16.02 -1.98 -14.17
N ILE A 132 -16.67 -1.79 -13.02
CA ILE A 132 -16.05 -1.44 -11.74
C ILE A 132 -15.97 -2.69 -10.87
N TYR A 133 -14.74 -3.18 -10.59
CA TYR A 133 -14.51 -4.38 -9.78
C TYR A 133 -13.93 -4.07 -8.40
N SER A 134 -13.70 -2.80 -8.09
CA SER A 134 -13.13 -2.37 -6.82
C SER A 134 -13.71 -1.01 -6.41
N LEU A 135 -14.01 -0.87 -5.13
CA LEU A 135 -14.49 0.36 -4.49
C LEU A 135 -13.28 1.12 -3.90
N PRO A 136 -12.75 2.16 -4.56
CA PRO A 136 -11.65 2.95 -4.02
C PRO A 136 -12.17 3.92 -2.97
N LEU A 137 -11.70 3.82 -1.73
CA LEU A 137 -12.16 4.64 -0.60
C LEU A 137 -11.23 5.81 -0.29
N ASN A 138 -9.95 5.69 -0.65
CA ASN A 138 -8.96 6.76 -0.54
C ASN A 138 -7.86 6.62 -1.60
N SER A 139 -6.97 7.60 -1.67
CA SER A 139 -5.77 7.57 -2.50
C SER A 139 -4.54 7.81 -1.63
N ASN A 140 -3.46 7.07 -1.87
CA ASN A 140 -2.18 7.40 -1.26
C ASN A 140 -1.44 8.49 -2.04
N ALA A 141 -0.37 9.00 -1.41
CA ALA A 141 0.58 9.90 -2.02
C ALA A 141 1.96 9.71 -1.39
N TRP A 142 3.01 10.00 -2.12
CA TRP A 142 4.38 9.81 -1.68
C TRP A 142 5.14 11.13 -1.66
N GLY A 143 6.00 11.32 -0.64
CA GLY A 143 6.81 12.50 -0.47
C GLY A 143 7.89 12.29 0.58
N PHE A 144 8.24 13.37 1.28
CA PHE A 144 9.26 13.35 2.31
C PHE A 144 8.69 13.90 3.60
N PHE A 145 8.57 13.08 4.64
CA PHE A 145 8.38 13.58 5.99
C PHE A 145 9.66 14.26 6.46
N TYR A 146 9.53 15.34 7.25
CA TYR A 146 10.68 16.01 7.82
C TYR A 146 10.39 16.56 9.22
N ASN A 147 11.45 16.69 10.01
CA ASN A 147 11.44 17.34 11.32
C ASN A 147 11.40 18.86 11.13
N LYS A 148 10.19 19.43 11.10
CA LYS A 148 9.97 20.86 10.85
C LYS A 148 10.63 21.71 11.91
N SER A 149 10.54 21.33 13.18
CA SER A 149 11.16 22.08 14.29
C SER A 149 12.68 22.18 14.11
N LYS A 150 13.34 21.09 13.67
CA LYS A 150 14.79 21.12 13.45
C LYS A 150 15.16 21.89 12.19
N PHE A 151 14.34 21.84 11.12
CA PHE A 151 14.51 22.67 9.95
C PHE A 151 14.48 24.15 10.32
N GLU A 152 13.49 24.58 11.13
CA GLU A 152 13.40 25.96 11.63
C GLU A 152 14.61 26.36 12.49
N GLU A 153 15.11 25.46 13.37
CA GLU A 153 16.33 25.67 14.16
C GLU A 153 17.57 25.91 13.28
N LEU A 154 17.69 25.15 12.17
CA LEU A 154 18.78 25.24 11.20
C LEU A 154 18.58 26.36 10.17
N GLY A 155 17.42 27.05 10.18
CA GLY A 155 17.08 28.08 9.20
C GLY A 155 16.77 27.52 7.81
N LEU A 156 16.36 26.26 7.71
CA LEU A 156 15.99 25.56 6.48
C LEU A 156 14.50 25.73 6.19
N GLU A 157 14.15 25.73 4.92
CA GLU A 157 12.78 25.65 4.42
C GLU A 157 12.58 24.34 3.65
N ALA A 158 11.32 23.87 3.51
CA ALA A 158 10.99 22.74 2.65
C ALA A 158 11.36 23.08 1.20
N PRO A 159 12.17 22.24 0.52
CA PRO A 159 12.68 22.52 -0.83
C PRO A 159 11.57 22.47 -1.87
N LYS A 160 11.64 23.34 -2.87
CA LYS A 160 10.70 23.43 -4.01
C LYS A 160 11.33 22.96 -5.32
N THR A 161 12.65 22.89 -5.35
CA THR A 161 13.43 22.43 -6.51
C THR A 161 14.43 21.38 -6.07
N TRP A 162 14.89 20.55 -7.02
CA TRP A 162 15.89 19.55 -6.75
C TRP A 162 17.21 20.17 -6.22
N ALA A 163 17.64 21.29 -6.80
CA ALA A 163 18.83 21.99 -6.33
C ALA A 163 18.71 22.48 -4.87
N GLU A 164 17.53 23.02 -4.49
CA GLU A 164 17.26 23.36 -3.09
C GLU A 164 17.29 22.14 -2.17
N PHE A 165 16.83 20.97 -2.67
CA PHE A 165 16.86 19.74 -1.90
C PHE A 165 18.30 19.25 -1.63
N GLU A 166 19.18 19.32 -2.64
CA GLU A 166 20.61 19.04 -2.47
C GLU A 166 21.26 19.98 -1.45
N ASP A 167 20.93 21.28 -1.52
CA ASP A 167 21.43 22.28 -0.56
C ASP A 167 20.95 21.96 0.86
N VAL A 168 19.66 21.62 1.07
CA VAL A 168 19.10 21.22 2.36
C VAL A 168 19.85 19.99 2.92
N VAL A 169 20.07 18.96 2.10
CA VAL A 169 20.81 17.76 2.52
C VAL A 169 22.24 18.10 2.95
N ASN A 170 22.92 18.99 2.23
CA ASN A 170 24.27 19.41 2.56
C ASN A 170 24.31 20.22 3.86
N GLU A 171 23.39 21.17 4.07
CA GLU A 171 23.29 21.96 5.30
C GLU A 171 23.01 21.07 6.54
N ILE A 172 22.15 20.07 6.40
CA ILE A 172 21.90 19.07 7.48
C ILE A 172 23.20 18.34 7.84
N LYS A 173 23.98 17.91 6.85
CA LYS A 173 25.28 17.23 7.08
C LYS A 173 26.31 18.15 7.72
N ASP A 174 26.39 19.41 7.27
CA ASP A 174 27.33 20.39 7.79
C ASP A 174 26.98 20.77 9.25
N ALA A 175 25.70 20.67 9.63
CA ALA A 175 25.26 20.79 11.02
C ALA A 175 25.60 19.54 11.87
N GLY A 176 26.10 18.46 11.27
CA GLY A 176 26.46 17.21 11.94
C GLY A 176 25.28 16.27 12.18
N GLU A 177 24.14 16.55 11.55
CA GLU A 177 22.93 15.74 11.64
C GLU A 177 22.87 14.67 10.54
N THR A 178 21.99 13.66 10.70
CA THR A 178 21.74 12.63 9.69
C THR A 178 20.60 13.08 8.78
N PRO A 179 20.82 13.24 7.46
CA PRO A 179 19.72 13.66 6.58
C PRO A 179 18.56 12.66 6.53
N PHE A 180 18.81 11.40 6.23
CA PHE A 180 17.72 10.47 5.93
C PHE A 180 17.64 9.28 6.88
N ALA A 181 16.41 8.96 7.30
CA ALA A 181 16.02 7.65 7.80
C ALA A 181 15.55 6.80 6.60
N ALA A 182 16.14 5.63 6.39
CA ALA A 182 15.75 4.75 5.28
C ALA A 182 15.87 3.27 5.65
N ALA A 183 15.00 2.44 5.06
CA ALA A 183 15.05 0.99 5.08
C ALA A 183 15.47 0.50 3.69
N LEU A 184 16.73 0.04 3.55
CA LEU A 184 17.28 -0.41 2.27
C LEU A 184 17.48 -1.94 2.25
N THR A 185 16.61 -2.68 2.93
CA THR A 185 16.56 -4.15 2.88
C THR A 185 15.73 -4.62 1.70
N THR A 186 15.92 -5.87 1.28
CA THR A 186 15.09 -6.48 0.24
C THR A 186 13.63 -6.60 0.69
N ASP A 187 13.39 -6.97 1.96
CA ASP A 187 12.05 -7.17 2.51
C ASP A 187 11.25 -5.85 2.59
N ASP A 188 11.93 -4.72 2.80
CA ASP A 188 11.33 -3.39 2.90
C ASP A 188 11.62 -2.50 1.68
N SER A 189 12.03 -3.09 0.56
CA SER A 189 12.37 -2.40 -0.70
C SER A 189 11.24 -1.54 -1.27
N TRP A 190 9.99 -1.89 -0.96
CA TRP A 190 8.79 -1.14 -1.32
C TRP A 190 8.81 0.32 -0.80
N THR A 191 9.53 0.59 0.29
CA THR A 191 9.62 1.94 0.89
C THR A 191 10.25 2.96 -0.04
N MET A 192 11.19 2.54 -0.90
CA MET A 192 11.89 3.40 -1.87
C MET A 192 11.26 3.40 -3.27
N ASN A 193 10.18 2.64 -3.47
CA ASN A 193 9.51 2.55 -4.77
C ASN A 193 9.04 3.92 -5.29
N GLY A 194 8.36 4.69 -4.44
CA GLY A 194 7.89 6.02 -4.81
C GLY A 194 9.03 6.98 -5.16
N TYR A 195 10.13 6.90 -4.44
CA TYR A 195 11.32 7.70 -4.71
C TYR A 195 11.88 7.44 -6.11
N HIS A 196 12.12 6.18 -6.46
CA HIS A 196 12.67 5.82 -7.77
C HIS A 196 11.71 6.18 -8.94
N GLN A 197 10.41 5.95 -8.75
CA GLN A 197 9.43 6.28 -9.79
C GLN A 197 9.30 7.79 -9.99
N LEU A 198 9.34 8.58 -8.91
CA LEU A 198 9.30 10.04 -9.00
C LEU A 198 10.59 10.61 -9.57
N ALA A 199 11.75 10.05 -9.26
CA ALA A 199 13.01 10.41 -9.91
C ALA A 199 12.90 10.32 -11.45
N TRP A 200 12.37 9.20 -11.95
CA TRP A 200 12.11 9.06 -13.38
C TRP A 200 11.05 10.05 -13.88
N ALA A 201 9.93 10.20 -13.16
CA ALA A 201 8.82 10.99 -13.64
C ALA A 201 9.13 12.49 -13.70
N THR A 202 9.85 13.03 -12.72
CA THR A 202 10.27 14.44 -12.71
C THR A 202 11.34 14.72 -13.74
N THR A 203 12.26 13.77 -13.95
CA THR A 203 13.32 13.90 -14.96
C THR A 203 12.77 13.83 -16.39
N THR A 204 11.85 12.91 -16.67
CA THR A 204 11.34 12.70 -18.03
C THR A 204 10.11 13.54 -18.37
N GLY A 205 9.45 14.14 -17.38
CA GLY A 205 8.28 15.02 -17.55
C GLY A 205 6.92 14.31 -17.42
N GLY A 206 6.83 13.23 -16.61
CA GLY A 206 5.57 12.62 -16.20
C GLY A 206 5.40 11.17 -16.62
N PHE A 207 4.20 10.62 -16.37
CA PHE A 207 3.91 9.19 -16.52
C PHE A 207 4.23 8.62 -17.91
N ASN A 208 3.65 9.23 -18.96
CA ASN A 208 3.80 8.68 -20.33
C ASN A 208 5.25 8.76 -20.82
N GLN A 209 5.92 9.87 -20.58
CA GLN A 209 7.32 10.09 -20.94
C GLN A 209 8.23 9.08 -20.24
N THR A 210 7.92 8.77 -18.97
CA THR A 210 8.66 7.74 -18.22
C THR A 210 8.42 6.35 -18.80
N GLN A 211 7.18 6.00 -19.15
CA GLN A 211 6.91 4.71 -19.79
C GLN A 211 7.65 4.59 -21.16
N ASP A 212 7.78 5.69 -21.90
CA ASP A 212 8.55 5.71 -23.15
C ASP A 212 10.06 5.54 -22.91
N ALA A 213 10.59 6.16 -21.84
CA ALA A 213 12.01 6.05 -21.47
C ALA A 213 12.37 4.66 -20.92
N LEU A 214 11.44 3.96 -20.29
CA LEU A 214 11.64 2.67 -19.64
C LEU A 214 11.02 1.51 -20.45
N LYS A 215 9.72 1.28 -20.29
CA LYS A 215 8.98 0.15 -20.87
C LYS A 215 9.04 0.12 -22.41
N ASN A 216 8.84 1.28 -23.03
CA ASN A 216 8.79 1.43 -24.49
C ASN A 216 10.17 1.74 -25.10
N SER A 217 11.23 1.87 -24.29
CA SER A 217 12.59 2.12 -24.80
C SER A 217 13.02 1.02 -25.78
N PRO A 218 13.93 1.30 -26.74
CA PRO A 218 14.52 0.25 -27.55
C PRO A 218 15.14 -0.85 -26.69
N LYS A 219 15.31 -2.05 -27.26
CA LYS A 219 16.01 -3.14 -26.55
C LYS A 219 17.40 -2.65 -26.11
N ASP A 220 17.72 -2.84 -24.82
CA ASP A 220 18.95 -2.39 -24.21
C ASP A 220 19.18 -0.85 -24.35
N GLY A 221 18.08 -0.08 -24.39
CA GLY A 221 18.11 1.36 -24.62
C GLY A 221 18.45 2.19 -23.38
N ILE A 222 18.35 1.61 -22.19
CA ILE A 222 18.74 2.27 -20.93
C ILE A 222 20.24 2.08 -20.74
N GLN A 223 21.02 3.18 -20.79
CA GLN A 223 22.46 3.11 -20.82
C GLN A 223 23.10 4.15 -19.90
N VAL A 224 24.22 3.80 -19.30
CA VAL A 224 25.10 4.75 -18.63
C VAL A 224 25.55 5.80 -19.64
N GLY A 225 25.48 7.08 -19.25
CA GLY A 225 25.72 8.23 -20.13
C GLY A 225 24.49 8.76 -20.84
N ASN A 226 23.31 8.12 -20.69
CA ASN A 226 22.02 8.73 -21.04
C ASN A 226 21.69 9.79 -19.99
N GLU A 227 21.29 10.99 -20.42
CA GLU A 227 21.07 12.14 -19.53
C GLU A 227 20.01 11.86 -18.45
N ASP A 228 18.87 11.29 -18.82
CA ASP A 228 17.81 10.96 -17.87
C ASP A 228 18.25 9.89 -16.87
N PHE A 229 18.93 8.83 -17.36
CA PHE A 229 19.44 7.77 -16.50
C PHE A 229 20.49 8.29 -15.50
N GLU A 230 21.40 9.16 -15.93
CA GLU A 230 22.42 9.74 -15.04
C GLU A 230 21.77 10.61 -13.95
N ALA A 231 20.80 11.43 -14.32
CA ALA A 231 20.07 12.25 -13.36
C ALA A 231 19.35 11.38 -12.31
N VAL A 232 18.59 10.37 -12.74
CA VAL A 232 17.90 9.43 -11.83
C VAL A 232 18.91 8.70 -10.92
N ALA A 233 20.02 8.22 -11.46
CA ALA A 233 21.05 7.54 -10.69
C ALA A 233 21.70 8.47 -9.63
N GLU A 234 21.87 9.76 -9.95
CA GLU A 234 22.36 10.76 -9.00
C GLU A 234 21.33 11.04 -7.90
N GLU A 235 20.05 11.19 -8.27
CA GLU A 235 18.95 11.37 -7.32
C GLU A 235 18.87 10.18 -6.34
N LEU A 236 18.92 8.93 -6.82
CA LEU A 236 18.94 7.76 -5.95
C LEU A 236 20.15 7.75 -5.01
N SER A 237 21.31 8.18 -5.51
CA SER A 237 22.55 8.25 -4.74
C SER A 237 22.50 9.34 -3.66
N LEU A 238 21.74 10.42 -3.85
CA LEU A 238 21.59 11.46 -2.85
C LEU A 238 21.02 10.89 -1.54
N VAL A 239 19.94 10.09 -1.60
CA VAL A 239 19.39 9.46 -0.40
C VAL A 239 20.35 8.41 0.14
N SER A 240 20.75 7.42 -0.66
CA SER A 240 21.58 6.30 -0.18
C SER A 240 22.94 6.72 0.38
N GLY A 241 23.51 7.80 -0.14
CA GLY A 241 24.78 8.35 0.35
C GLY A 241 24.66 9.16 1.65
N ASN A 242 23.44 9.45 2.11
CA ASN A 242 23.17 10.35 3.24
C ASN A 242 22.18 9.76 4.26
N THR A 243 22.03 8.44 4.31
CA THR A 243 21.23 7.72 5.32
C THR A 243 22.02 7.43 6.59
N GLN A 244 21.32 6.91 7.61
CA GLN A 244 21.96 6.25 8.75
C GLN A 244 22.87 5.08 8.29
N LYS A 245 23.90 4.78 9.09
CA LYS A 245 24.96 3.83 8.71
C LYS A 245 24.50 2.40 8.43
N ASN A 246 23.37 1.97 9.00
CA ASN A 246 22.86 0.60 8.88
C ASN A 246 21.57 0.53 8.02
N ALA A 247 21.35 1.46 7.12
CA ALA A 247 20.15 1.49 6.27
C ALA A 247 19.91 0.18 5.50
N ASN A 248 20.98 -0.49 5.07
CA ASN A 248 20.95 -1.78 4.38
C ASN A 248 20.58 -2.98 5.28
N GLY A 249 20.43 -2.78 6.57
CA GLY A 249 20.00 -3.78 7.55
C GLY A 249 18.84 -3.30 8.43
N ALA A 250 18.38 -2.07 8.22
CA ALA A 250 17.26 -1.50 8.95
C ALA A 250 15.94 -1.90 8.30
N SER A 251 14.97 -2.28 9.13
CA SER A 251 13.58 -2.49 8.71
C SER A 251 12.83 -1.16 8.55
N TYR A 252 11.63 -1.22 7.94
CA TYR A 252 10.70 -0.10 7.91
C TYR A 252 10.43 0.46 9.33
N SER A 253 10.18 -0.42 10.30
CA SER A 253 9.96 -0.01 11.70
C SER A 253 11.18 0.68 12.31
N ASP A 254 12.40 0.24 11.97
CA ASP A 254 13.63 0.90 12.44
C ASP A 254 13.77 2.30 11.84
N ALA A 255 13.46 2.46 10.55
CA ALA A 255 13.50 3.77 9.88
C ALA A 255 12.46 4.75 10.46
N VAL A 256 11.22 4.28 10.71
CA VAL A 256 10.18 5.06 11.40
C VAL A 256 10.65 5.50 12.79
N ALA A 257 11.21 4.58 13.59
CA ALA A 257 11.69 4.89 14.93
C ALA A 257 12.85 5.89 14.91
N LEU A 258 13.77 5.76 13.95
CA LEU A 258 14.90 6.67 13.79
C LEU A 258 14.46 8.09 13.43
N PHE A 259 13.48 8.22 12.54
CA PHE A 259 12.88 9.51 12.20
C PHE A 259 12.14 10.10 13.40
N ALA A 260 11.26 9.32 14.03
CA ALA A 260 10.43 9.78 15.14
C ALA A 260 11.23 10.16 16.41
N SER A 261 12.44 9.59 16.56
CA SER A 261 13.37 10.00 17.62
C SER A 261 14.15 11.30 17.30
N GLY A 262 14.06 11.81 16.08
CA GLY A 262 14.82 12.98 15.61
C GLY A 262 16.28 12.69 15.28
N GLU A 263 16.73 11.42 15.27
CA GLU A 263 18.09 11.04 14.90
C GLU A 263 18.37 11.18 13.38
N ALA A 264 17.33 11.20 12.57
CA ALA A 264 17.38 11.58 11.16
C ALA A 264 16.27 12.57 10.85
N LEU A 265 16.55 13.56 9.99
CA LEU A 265 15.68 14.72 9.83
C LEU A 265 14.64 14.57 8.72
N ILE A 266 14.86 13.68 7.76
CA ILE A 266 13.97 13.44 6.62
C ILE A 266 13.68 11.94 6.51
N PHE A 267 12.42 11.60 6.25
CA PHE A 267 11.98 10.22 6.03
C PHE A 267 11.23 10.11 4.70
N PRO A 268 11.87 9.58 3.64
CA PRO A 268 11.24 9.35 2.35
C PRO A 268 10.18 8.25 2.48
N ASN A 269 8.91 8.60 2.40
CA ASN A 269 7.81 7.62 2.46
C ASN A 269 6.48 8.24 2.03
N GLY A 270 5.45 7.41 1.87
CA GLY A 270 4.10 7.87 1.60
C GLY A 270 3.34 8.28 2.87
N ILE A 271 2.25 9.00 2.66
CA ILE A 271 1.38 9.53 3.72
C ILE A 271 0.86 8.44 4.68
N TRP A 272 0.76 7.18 4.22
CA TRP A 272 0.41 6.01 5.05
C TRP A 272 1.36 5.78 6.24
N ALA A 273 2.54 6.38 6.25
CA ALA A 273 3.47 6.27 7.37
C ALA A 273 3.09 7.21 8.53
N LEU A 274 2.21 8.19 8.32
CA LEU A 274 1.84 9.17 9.34
C LEU A 274 1.26 8.52 10.62
N PRO A 275 0.33 7.55 10.55
CA PRO A 275 -0.18 6.89 11.75
C PRO A 275 0.91 6.27 12.62
N VAL A 276 1.85 5.54 11.99
CA VAL A 276 2.93 4.87 12.73
C VAL A 276 3.98 5.86 13.26
N ILE A 277 4.19 7.00 12.59
CA ILE A 277 5.02 8.09 13.09
C ILE A 277 4.35 8.72 14.32
N ARG A 278 3.06 9.03 14.25
CA ARG A 278 2.28 9.61 15.37
C ARG A 278 2.24 8.67 16.59
N ASP A 279 2.14 7.37 16.38
CA ASP A 279 2.14 6.36 17.44
C ASP A 279 3.48 6.33 18.21
N GLN A 280 4.59 6.75 17.58
CA GLN A 280 5.90 6.94 18.27
C GLN A 280 5.97 8.23 19.10
N GLN A 281 4.99 9.15 18.97
CA GLN A 281 4.90 10.40 19.72
C GLN A 281 6.17 11.26 19.61
N PRO A 282 6.61 11.65 18.39
CA PRO A 282 7.77 12.52 18.23
C PRO A 282 7.61 13.80 19.05
N ASP A 283 8.70 14.29 19.64
CA ASP A 283 8.74 15.51 20.46
C ASP A 283 8.94 16.79 19.63
N PHE A 284 8.77 16.71 18.31
CA PHE A 284 8.91 17.78 17.34
C PHE A 284 7.71 17.84 16.38
N GLU A 285 7.57 18.96 15.69
CA GLU A 285 6.55 19.14 14.66
C GLU A 285 6.96 18.38 13.38
N VAL A 286 6.12 17.42 12.98
CA VAL A 286 6.26 16.67 11.72
C VAL A 286 5.59 17.44 10.60
N SER A 287 6.18 17.46 9.41
CA SER A 287 5.54 17.94 8.19
C SER A 287 6.04 17.16 6.98
N MET A 288 5.45 17.40 5.81
CA MET A 288 5.87 16.79 4.54
C MET A 288 6.14 17.83 3.47
N PHE A 289 6.99 17.47 2.51
CA PHE A 289 7.08 18.13 1.22
C PHE A 289 7.01 17.10 0.08
N ALA A 290 6.50 17.55 -1.07
CA ALA A 290 6.39 16.71 -2.25
C ALA A 290 7.77 16.46 -2.89
N TYR A 291 7.86 15.50 -3.82
CA TYR A 291 9.08 15.28 -4.58
C TYR A 291 9.38 16.54 -5.42
N PRO A 292 10.55 17.19 -5.20
CA PRO A 292 10.87 18.42 -5.90
C PRO A 292 11.10 18.20 -7.40
N GLY A 293 10.59 19.11 -8.22
CA GLY A 293 10.93 19.13 -9.64
C GLY A 293 12.24 19.87 -9.92
N GLN A 294 12.61 19.96 -11.18
CA GLN A 294 13.79 20.76 -11.60
C GLN A 294 13.56 22.25 -11.40
N GLU A 295 12.31 22.72 -11.55
CA GLU A 295 11.89 24.10 -11.32
C GLU A 295 10.75 24.14 -10.30
N ALA A 296 10.62 25.27 -9.59
CA ALA A 296 9.52 25.48 -8.65
C ALA A 296 8.16 25.40 -9.37
N GLY A 297 7.22 24.68 -8.77
CA GLY A 297 5.92 24.41 -9.36
C GLY A 297 5.84 23.13 -10.20
N GLN A 298 6.96 22.40 -10.32
CA GLN A 298 7.04 21.09 -10.99
C GLN A 298 7.13 19.92 -9.99
N GLU A 299 6.89 20.20 -8.71
CA GLU A 299 6.82 19.15 -7.70
C GLU A 299 5.73 18.13 -8.03
N MET A 300 5.99 16.88 -7.75
CA MET A 300 5.09 15.75 -8.02
C MET A 300 4.88 14.85 -6.82
N THR A 301 3.81 14.09 -6.86
CA THR A 301 3.60 12.92 -6.02
C THR A 301 3.24 11.71 -6.89
N VAL A 302 3.51 10.53 -6.39
CA VAL A 302 3.03 9.27 -6.98
C VAL A 302 2.06 8.61 -6.01
N GLY A 303 0.95 8.12 -6.53
CA GLY A 303 -0.05 7.45 -5.72
C GLY A 303 -1.18 6.88 -6.56
N ALA A 304 -2.08 6.17 -5.90
CA ALA A 304 -3.30 5.63 -6.47
C ALA A 304 -4.25 5.20 -5.34
N ALA A 305 -5.33 4.49 -5.66
CA ALA A 305 -6.19 3.89 -4.66
C ALA A 305 -5.37 3.05 -3.67
N ASP A 306 -5.51 3.36 -2.38
CA ASP A 306 -4.76 2.75 -1.30
C ASP A 306 -5.65 1.81 -0.47
N LEU A 307 -6.81 2.25 0.02
CA LEU A 307 -7.85 1.37 0.50
C LEU A 307 -8.90 1.19 -0.60
N ALA A 308 -8.83 0.10 -1.31
CA ALA A 308 -9.83 -0.27 -2.28
C ALA A 308 -10.33 -1.68 -2.03
N LEU A 309 -11.63 -1.90 -2.08
CA LEU A 309 -12.27 -3.14 -1.68
C LEU A 309 -12.98 -3.80 -2.85
N SER A 310 -12.79 -5.10 -2.99
CA SER A 310 -13.45 -5.92 -4.01
C SER A 310 -14.21 -7.06 -3.35
N VAL A 311 -15.33 -7.46 -3.94
CA VAL A 311 -16.14 -8.60 -3.49
C VAL A 311 -15.83 -9.82 -4.34
N SER A 312 -15.56 -10.95 -3.70
CA SER A 312 -15.32 -12.22 -4.38
C SER A 312 -16.53 -12.70 -5.16
N ALA A 313 -16.30 -13.18 -6.38
CA ALA A 313 -17.33 -13.86 -7.16
C ALA A 313 -17.51 -15.34 -6.76
N ALA A 314 -16.67 -15.87 -5.85
CA ALA A 314 -16.68 -17.29 -5.46
C ALA A 314 -17.60 -17.58 -4.27
N GLY A 315 -17.98 -16.56 -3.48
CA GLY A 315 -18.88 -16.69 -2.33
C GLY A 315 -20.33 -17.04 -2.72
N SER A 316 -21.11 -17.53 -1.77
CA SER A 316 -22.55 -17.70 -1.92
C SER A 316 -23.28 -16.37 -2.08
N ASP A 317 -24.50 -16.38 -2.59
CA ASP A 317 -25.34 -15.17 -2.72
C ASP A 317 -25.45 -14.42 -1.37
N ALA A 318 -25.55 -15.13 -0.24
CA ALA A 318 -25.64 -14.53 1.09
C ALA A 318 -24.32 -13.84 1.51
N GLU A 319 -23.17 -14.47 1.26
CA GLU A 319 -21.84 -13.87 1.53
C GLU A 319 -21.56 -12.67 0.64
N GLN A 320 -21.93 -12.74 -0.64
CA GLN A 320 -21.82 -11.62 -1.57
C GLN A 320 -22.69 -10.42 -1.15
N GLU A 321 -23.95 -10.64 -0.75
CA GLU A 321 -24.83 -9.58 -0.27
C GLU A 321 -24.34 -9.00 1.08
N ALA A 322 -23.85 -9.83 2.00
CA ALA A 322 -23.25 -9.37 3.25
C ALA A 322 -22.00 -8.52 2.99
N SER A 323 -21.15 -8.95 2.05
CA SER A 323 -19.97 -8.20 1.62
C SER A 323 -20.33 -6.85 1.01
N LYS A 324 -21.31 -6.78 0.12
CA LYS A 324 -21.79 -5.51 -0.47
C LYS A 324 -22.38 -4.57 0.59
N LYS A 325 -23.05 -5.10 1.62
CA LYS A 325 -23.54 -4.29 2.75
C LYS A 325 -22.38 -3.64 3.52
N LEU A 326 -21.27 -4.38 3.77
CA LEU A 326 -20.10 -3.79 4.41
C LEU A 326 -19.43 -2.75 3.51
N LEU A 327 -19.33 -2.98 2.19
CA LEU A 327 -18.81 -1.98 1.26
C LEU A 327 -19.67 -0.71 1.28
N ALA A 328 -21.01 -0.84 1.25
CA ALA A 328 -21.92 0.30 1.36
C ALA A 328 -21.70 1.08 2.66
N TYR A 329 -21.63 0.37 3.80
CA TYR A 329 -21.34 0.96 5.10
C TYR A 329 -20.00 1.73 5.12
N MET A 330 -18.95 1.19 4.49
CA MET A 330 -17.67 1.87 4.35
C MET A 330 -17.72 3.16 3.53
N THR A 331 -18.79 3.39 2.73
CA THR A 331 -18.98 4.66 2.00
C THR A 331 -19.77 5.71 2.79
N GLU A 332 -20.25 5.39 3.99
CA GLU A 332 -20.92 6.36 4.84
C GLU A 332 -19.93 7.37 5.41
N GLY A 333 -20.29 8.66 5.38
CA GLY A 333 -19.40 9.75 5.78
C GLY A 333 -18.87 9.58 7.21
N GLU A 334 -19.71 9.23 8.19
CA GLU A 334 -19.30 9.03 9.58
C GLU A 334 -18.36 7.84 9.76
N VAL A 335 -18.53 6.79 8.95
CA VAL A 335 -17.70 5.58 8.99
C VAL A 335 -16.33 5.87 8.39
N MET A 336 -16.29 6.44 7.18
CA MET A 336 -15.04 6.75 6.52
C MET A 336 -14.30 7.91 7.21
N GLN A 337 -14.99 8.79 7.95
CA GLN A 337 -14.35 9.81 8.79
C GLN A 337 -13.46 9.17 9.86
N LYS A 338 -13.91 8.08 10.53
CA LYS A 338 -13.09 7.36 11.52
C LYS A 338 -11.81 6.82 10.90
N TYR A 339 -11.89 6.30 9.67
CA TYR A 339 -10.72 5.84 8.95
C TYR A 339 -9.80 7.01 8.58
N TYR A 340 -10.35 8.07 8.02
CA TYR A 340 -9.62 9.27 7.62
C TYR A 340 -8.92 9.95 8.81
N ASP A 341 -9.60 10.08 9.95
CA ASP A 341 -9.04 10.70 11.16
C ASP A 341 -7.78 9.99 11.69
N LYS A 342 -7.61 8.72 11.35
CA LYS A 342 -6.42 7.94 11.70
C LYS A 342 -5.38 7.93 10.58
N ASP A 343 -5.81 7.69 9.34
CA ASP A 343 -4.95 7.47 8.17
C ASP A 343 -4.43 8.79 7.57
N GLY A 344 -5.29 9.79 7.43
CA GLY A 344 -4.97 11.09 6.83
C GLY A 344 -4.82 11.09 5.33
N SER A 345 -5.04 9.95 4.66
CA SER A 345 -4.96 9.87 3.20
C SER A 345 -6.18 10.50 2.54
N PRO A 346 -6.02 11.28 1.44
CA PRO A 346 -7.13 11.88 0.72
C PRO A 346 -8.22 10.87 0.37
N THR A 347 -9.43 11.10 0.88
CA THR A 347 -10.56 10.19 0.72
C THR A 347 -11.31 10.41 -0.58
N SER A 348 -11.83 9.32 -1.16
CA SER A 348 -12.76 9.34 -2.28
C SER A 348 -14.22 9.53 -1.85
N VAL A 349 -14.54 9.38 -0.55
CA VAL A 349 -15.90 9.52 -0.04
C VAL A 349 -16.26 11.00 0.11
N GLU A 350 -17.31 11.44 -0.58
CA GLU A 350 -17.70 12.86 -0.69
C GLU A 350 -18.05 13.49 0.67
N ALA A 351 -18.69 12.72 1.56
CA ALA A 351 -19.22 13.22 2.83
C ALA A 351 -18.20 13.36 3.95
N VAL A 352 -16.91 12.99 3.73
CA VAL A 352 -15.85 13.13 4.74
C VAL A 352 -15.40 14.59 4.83
N ASP A 353 -15.34 15.11 6.05
CA ASP A 353 -14.77 16.44 6.32
C ASP A 353 -13.24 16.33 6.46
N ALA A 354 -12.55 16.81 5.45
CA ALA A 354 -11.09 16.83 5.40
C ALA A 354 -10.51 18.22 5.68
N GLU A 355 -11.34 19.25 5.96
CA GLU A 355 -10.89 20.63 6.11
C GLU A 355 -10.08 20.81 7.41
N GLY A 356 -8.85 21.29 7.28
CA GLY A 356 -7.95 21.58 8.40
C GLY A 356 -7.39 20.35 9.13
N ALA A 357 -7.70 19.14 8.65
CA ALA A 357 -7.10 17.91 9.18
C ALA A 357 -5.76 17.64 8.51
N PHE A 358 -4.81 17.06 9.25
CA PHE A 358 -3.52 16.59 8.71
C PHE A 358 -2.68 17.65 7.99
N GLU A 359 -2.49 18.81 8.62
CA GLU A 359 -1.60 19.87 8.11
C GLU A 359 -0.17 19.36 7.83
N GLU A 360 0.27 18.31 8.53
CA GLU A 360 1.57 17.67 8.31
C GLU A 360 1.76 17.13 6.89
N THR A 361 0.70 16.57 6.30
CA THR A 361 0.76 15.96 4.96
C THR A 361 0.22 16.86 3.86
N LYS A 362 -0.31 18.03 4.21
CA LYS A 362 -1.05 18.91 3.32
C LYS A 362 -0.31 19.23 2.02
N ALA A 363 0.98 19.51 2.08
CA ALA A 363 1.78 19.85 0.91
C ALA A 363 1.85 18.72 -0.14
N VAL A 364 1.62 17.47 0.27
CA VAL A 364 1.58 16.29 -0.61
C VAL A 364 0.14 15.92 -0.95
N SER A 365 -0.75 15.96 0.05
CA SER A 365 -2.17 15.63 -0.13
C SER A 365 -2.91 16.57 -1.08
N ASP A 366 -2.52 17.84 -1.12
CA ASP A 366 -3.10 18.84 -2.05
C ASP A 366 -2.75 18.54 -3.53
N LEU A 367 -1.75 17.69 -3.81
CA LEU A 367 -1.42 17.28 -5.17
C LEU A 367 -2.26 16.09 -5.65
N VAL A 368 -2.91 15.38 -4.73
CA VAL A 368 -3.75 14.22 -5.05
C VAL A 368 -4.97 14.67 -5.87
N PHE A 369 -5.30 13.91 -6.90
CA PHE A 369 -6.35 14.22 -7.89
C PHE A 369 -6.07 15.47 -8.76
N THR A 370 -4.80 15.92 -8.85
CA THR A 370 -4.36 16.95 -9.77
C THR A 370 -3.41 16.40 -10.84
N ASP A 371 -3.00 17.23 -11.80
CA ASP A 371 -2.01 16.88 -12.83
C ASP A 371 -0.58 16.68 -12.28
N LYS A 372 -0.36 16.98 -11.00
CA LYS A 372 0.89 16.74 -10.27
C LYS A 372 0.95 15.37 -9.59
N GLN A 373 -0.17 14.65 -9.54
CA GLN A 373 -0.17 13.25 -9.13
C GLN A 373 -0.01 12.36 -10.34
N ILE A 374 1.01 11.51 -10.35
CA ILE A 374 1.09 10.39 -11.30
C ILE A 374 0.58 9.12 -10.63
N ILE A 375 -0.06 8.26 -11.41
CA ILE A 375 -0.36 6.89 -10.98
C ILE A 375 0.97 6.12 -10.92
N TRP A 376 1.08 5.17 -10.00
CA TRP A 376 2.23 4.28 -9.92
C TRP A 376 2.64 3.76 -11.30
N LEU A 377 3.87 4.01 -11.73
CA LEU A 377 4.39 3.59 -13.04
C LEU A 377 4.27 2.07 -13.25
N HIS A 378 4.42 1.31 -12.17
CA HIS A 378 4.31 -0.15 -12.19
C HIS A 378 2.88 -0.68 -12.46
N SER A 379 1.88 0.19 -12.50
CA SER A 379 0.51 -0.18 -12.91
C SER A 379 0.46 -0.83 -14.31
N GLU A 380 1.50 -0.61 -15.10
CA GLU A 380 1.67 -1.19 -16.44
C GLU A 380 2.82 -2.23 -16.52
N TRP A 381 3.41 -2.63 -15.38
CA TRP A 381 4.52 -3.57 -15.32
C TRP A 381 4.08 -4.93 -14.74
N PRO A 382 4.73 -6.04 -15.09
CA PRO A 382 4.32 -7.37 -14.65
C PRO A 382 4.65 -7.66 -13.19
N SER A 383 5.62 -6.94 -12.61
CA SER A 383 6.04 -7.09 -11.23
C SER A 383 6.56 -5.77 -10.69
N GLU A 384 5.90 -5.27 -9.67
CA GLU A 384 6.37 -4.12 -8.90
C GLU A 384 7.54 -4.52 -7.97
N GLU A 385 7.46 -5.70 -7.37
CA GLU A 385 8.44 -6.20 -6.41
C GLU A 385 9.85 -6.35 -7.02
N GLU A 386 9.95 -6.86 -8.25
CA GLU A 386 11.24 -6.94 -8.94
C GLU A 386 11.85 -5.54 -9.13
N PHE A 387 11.04 -4.54 -9.48
CA PHE A 387 11.52 -3.16 -9.61
C PHE A 387 12.00 -2.59 -8.27
N TRP A 388 11.31 -2.87 -7.18
CA TRP A 388 11.73 -2.44 -5.84
C TRP A 388 13.11 -3.01 -5.48
N HIS A 389 13.35 -4.28 -5.81
CA HIS A 389 14.63 -4.93 -5.58
C HIS A 389 15.77 -4.27 -6.36
N LEU A 390 15.55 -3.90 -7.64
CA LEU A 390 16.55 -3.15 -8.43
C LEU A 390 16.89 -1.82 -7.76
N THR A 391 15.89 -1.13 -7.22
CA THR A 391 16.06 0.16 -6.52
C THR A 391 17.02 0.02 -5.34
N VAL A 392 16.70 -0.85 -4.38
CA VAL A 392 17.52 -1.00 -3.18
C VAL A 392 18.88 -1.63 -3.46
N ASP A 393 18.97 -2.50 -4.46
CA ASP A 393 20.24 -3.06 -4.92
C ASP A 393 21.18 -1.95 -5.40
N TYR A 394 20.69 -1.02 -6.23
CA TYR A 394 21.48 0.13 -6.66
C TYR A 394 21.83 1.05 -5.50
N MET A 395 20.84 1.40 -4.66
CA MET A 395 21.07 2.28 -3.51
C MET A 395 22.12 1.73 -2.54
N ASN A 396 22.24 0.41 -2.42
CA ASN A 396 23.24 -0.25 -1.59
C ASN A 396 24.63 -0.38 -2.25
N LYS A 397 24.69 -0.51 -3.57
CA LYS A 397 25.93 -0.83 -4.32
C LYS A 397 26.52 0.37 -5.06
N GLY A 398 25.68 1.31 -5.52
CA GLY A 398 26.08 2.46 -6.33
C GLY A 398 26.59 2.09 -7.74
N ASP A 399 26.27 0.88 -8.23
CA ASP A 399 26.76 0.39 -9.52
C ASP A 399 25.78 0.76 -10.64
N LYS A 400 26.09 1.86 -11.37
CA LYS A 400 25.28 2.37 -12.48
C LYS A 400 25.21 1.39 -13.65
N ASP A 401 26.29 0.66 -13.96
CA ASP A 401 26.31 -0.32 -15.03
C ASP A 401 25.37 -1.49 -14.70
N GLN A 402 25.39 -1.95 -13.44
CA GLN A 402 24.48 -2.99 -12.99
C GLN A 402 23.03 -2.51 -13.04
N LEU A 403 22.70 -1.30 -12.54
CA LEU A 403 21.35 -0.76 -12.60
C LEU A 403 20.83 -0.67 -14.04
N ALA A 404 21.62 -0.16 -14.99
CA ALA A 404 21.23 -0.08 -16.40
C ALA A 404 20.96 -1.47 -17.00
N ASN A 405 21.80 -2.46 -16.69
CA ASN A 405 21.62 -3.84 -17.15
C ASN A 405 20.35 -4.47 -16.56
N ASP A 406 20.10 -4.27 -15.27
CA ASP A 406 18.94 -4.84 -14.57
C ASP A 406 17.63 -4.21 -15.05
N LEU A 407 17.58 -2.88 -15.23
CA LEU A 407 16.43 -2.19 -15.83
C LEU A 407 16.17 -2.69 -17.28
N ASN A 408 17.22 -2.83 -18.09
CA ASN A 408 17.07 -3.39 -19.42
C ASN A 408 16.56 -4.83 -19.37
N ALA A 409 17.06 -5.68 -18.48
CA ALA A 409 16.58 -7.06 -18.34
C ALA A 409 15.10 -7.09 -17.94
N PHE A 410 14.72 -6.27 -16.96
CA PHE A 410 13.35 -6.14 -16.49
C PHE A 410 12.40 -5.72 -17.64
N PHE A 411 12.68 -4.61 -18.31
CA PHE A 411 11.81 -4.08 -19.36
C PHE A 411 11.88 -4.87 -20.67
N ASN A 412 13.01 -5.48 -21.01
CA ASN A 412 13.09 -6.37 -22.20
C ASN A 412 12.26 -7.65 -22.02
N GLY A 413 12.08 -8.13 -20.78
CA GLY A 413 11.20 -9.25 -20.46
C GLY A 413 9.72 -8.99 -20.75
N MET A 414 9.35 -7.72 -20.95
CA MET A 414 7.98 -7.27 -21.25
C MET A 414 7.70 -7.11 -22.75
N LYS A 415 8.71 -7.18 -23.59
CA LYS A 415 8.64 -7.05 -25.08
C LYS A 415 8.60 -8.42 -25.72
#